data_bce2b575e2864df1aa71ae1de1f67752
#
_entry.id   bce2b575e2864df1aa71ae1de1f67752
#
_cell.length_a   1.000
_cell.length_b   1.000
_cell.length_c   1.000
_cell.angle_alpha   90.00
_cell.angle_beta   90.00
_cell.angle_gamma   90.00
#
_symmetry.space_group_name_H-M   'P 1'
#
loop_
_entity.id
_entity.type
_entity.pdbx_description
1 polymer ?
#
loop_
_entity_poly.entity_id
_entity_poly.type
_entity_poly.pdbx_seq_one_letter_code
_entity_poly.pdbx_strand_id
1 'polypeptide(L)'
;MKTTIVYEVFHPISWGIEIVADFFLVGLAVGAFLLSAGIKLYYGPNRVLPEEYRKICRIGAYIALVGLVLGSAFLIGHLGRPERFFTLFYRFQVTSVLAWGAWIKLGFTIFALWYALLWWRDRPGEARMRLVVGVVGSVFALALGMYHGILRTVLKASALWNAGPTTVVSILGFVLTGIAAVTLVIALRRRGDVALKAILAVRWIFGLAIIAQLFTVLLWLFTLYTGPHDAKAAAQVLMDRFPLLLWGGAIG
;
A
#
# COMPACT_ATOMS: atom_id res chain seq x y z
N MET A 1 35.01 -27.36 -25.74
CA MET A 1 35.05 -25.92 -25.97
C MET A 1 34.70 -25.25 -24.65
N LYS A 2 35.65 -24.57 -23.99
CA LYS A 2 35.37 -23.79 -22.77
C LYS A 2 34.78 -22.46 -23.21
N THR A 3 33.49 -22.28 -23.02
CA THR A 3 32.84 -20.97 -23.19
C THR A 3 33.30 -20.05 -22.06
N THR A 4 34.19 -19.13 -22.37
CA THR A 4 34.58 -18.05 -21.47
C THR A 4 33.45 -17.04 -21.50
N ILE A 5 32.77 -16.85 -20.34
CA ILE A 5 31.76 -15.77 -20.19
C ILE A 5 32.56 -14.46 -20.18
N VAL A 6 32.45 -13.68 -21.26
CA VAL A 6 33.22 -12.44 -21.47
C VAL A 6 32.63 -11.24 -20.75
N TYR A 7 31.40 -11.36 -20.21
CA TYR A 7 30.73 -10.31 -19.45
C TYR A 7 30.05 -10.90 -18.21
N GLU A 8 30.31 -10.35 -17.05
CA GLU A 8 29.46 -10.58 -15.87
C GLU A 8 28.09 -9.96 -16.10
N VAL A 9 27.16 -10.76 -16.61
CA VAL A 9 25.78 -10.33 -16.88
C VAL A 9 24.91 -10.32 -15.61
N PHE A 10 25.44 -10.81 -14.51
CA PHE A 10 24.76 -10.80 -13.23
C PHE A 10 25.03 -9.50 -12.47
N HIS A 11 24.36 -8.43 -12.88
CA HIS A 11 24.09 -7.36 -11.93
C HIS A 11 22.95 -7.86 -11.01
N PRO A 12 23.22 -8.14 -9.72
CA PRO A 12 22.13 -8.41 -8.80
C PRO A 12 21.21 -7.20 -8.81
N ILE A 13 19.94 -7.41 -9.14
CA ILE A 13 18.92 -6.37 -8.99
C ILE A 13 18.77 -6.15 -7.49
N SER A 14 19.59 -5.26 -6.94
CA SER A 14 19.51 -4.85 -5.54
C SER A 14 18.37 -3.83 -5.44
N TRP A 15 17.26 -4.25 -4.88
CA TRP A 15 16.25 -3.29 -4.44
C TRP A 15 16.84 -2.53 -3.25
N GLY A 16 17.19 -1.27 -3.50
CA GLY A 16 17.69 -0.38 -2.46
C GLY A 16 16.62 -0.05 -1.44
N ILE A 17 17.05 0.56 -0.34
CA ILE A 17 16.17 1.01 0.74
C ILE A 17 15.09 1.97 0.23
N GLU A 18 15.36 2.69 -0.86
CA GLU A 18 14.45 3.64 -1.49
C GLU A 18 13.19 2.96 -2.03
N ILE A 19 13.34 1.78 -2.66
CA ILE A 19 12.21 1.00 -3.16
C ILE A 19 11.40 0.44 -1.99
N VAL A 20 12.06 -0.04 -0.94
CA VAL A 20 11.38 -0.53 0.28
C VAL A 20 10.61 0.61 0.94
N ALA A 21 11.21 1.80 1.03
CA ALA A 21 10.55 2.99 1.56
C ALA A 21 9.34 3.42 0.71
N ASP A 22 9.45 3.37 -0.64
CA ASP A 22 8.30 3.63 -1.53
C ASP A 22 7.16 2.64 -1.26
N PHE A 23 7.46 1.34 -1.21
CA PHE A 23 6.45 0.30 -0.92
C PHE A 23 5.74 0.53 0.41
N PHE A 24 6.49 0.86 1.46
CA PHE A 24 5.93 1.12 2.78
C PHE A 24 5.05 2.38 2.78
N LEU A 25 5.56 3.50 2.25
CA LEU A 25 4.84 4.78 2.22
C LEU A 25 3.61 4.74 1.34
N VAL A 26 3.69 4.08 0.18
CA VAL A 26 2.54 3.87 -0.69
C VAL A 26 1.53 2.93 -0.04
N GLY A 27 1.98 1.87 0.62
CA GLY A 27 1.09 0.98 1.38
C GLY A 27 0.31 1.72 2.44
N LEU A 28 1.00 2.51 3.24
CA LEU A 28 0.41 3.38 4.24
C LEU A 28 -0.60 4.37 3.62
N ALA A 29 -0.27 4.96 2.47
CA ALA A 29 -1.16 5.87 1.76
C ALA A 29 -2.43 5.18 1.25
N VAL A 30 -2.29 4.01 0.63
CA VAL A 30 -3.41 3.20 0.12
C VAL A 30 -4.36 2.83 1.27
N GLY A 31 -3.84 2.27 2.36
CA GLY A 31 -4.65 1.84 3.49
C GLY A 31 -5.35 2.99 4.21
N ALA A 32 -4.66 4.11 4.44
CA ALA A 32 -5.24 5.30 5.08
C ALA A 32 -6.35 5.94 4.21
N PHE A 33 -6.16 5.95 2.88
CA PHE A 33 -7.17 6.44 1.94
C PHE A 33 -8.40 5.54 1.93
N LEU A 34 -8.21 4.23 1.81
CA LEU A 34 -9.31 3.25 1.79
C LEU A 34 -10.12 3.29 3.09
N LEU A 35 -9.47 3.42 4.25
CA LEU A 35 -10.17 3.61 5.53
C LEU A 35 -11.03 4.87 5.50
N SER A 36 -10.46 6.00 5.09
CA SER A 36 -11.15 7.29 5.04
C SER A 36 -12.34 7.27 4.07
N ALA A 37 -12.12 6.80 2.84
CA ALA A 37 -13.13 6.71 1.80
C ALA A 37 -14.22 5.69 2.16
N GLY A 38 -13.84 4.55 2.75
CA GLY A 38 -14.77 3.51 3.20
C GLY A 38 -15.72 4.01 4.29
N ILE A 39 -15.22 4.75 5.28
CA ILE A 39 -16.06 5.39 6.30
C ILE A 39 -17.02 6.37 5.64
N LYS A 40 -16.54 7.23 4.73
CA LYS A 40 -17.41 8.20 4.02
C LYS A 40 -18.46 7.51 3.16
N LEU A 41 -18.12 6.39 2.54
CA LEU A 41 -19.04 5.57 1.75
C LEU A 41 -20.15 4.96 2.64
N TYR A 42 -19.78 4.41 3.80
CA TYR A 42 -20.72 3.84 4.77
C TYR A 42 -21.77 4.85 5.25
N TYR A 43 -21.36 6.08 5.54
CA TYR A 43 -22.27 7.15 5.95
C TYR A 43 -23.04 7.78 4.78
N GLY A 44 -22.55 7.64 3.56
CA GLY A 44 -23.19 8.21 2.37
C GLY A 44 -23.09 9.74 2.27
N PRO A 45 -23.76 10.33 1.25
CA PRO A 45 -23.65 11.78 0.99
C PRO A 45 -24.47 12.65 1.97
N ASN A 46 -25.59 12.12 2.46
CA ASN A 46 -26.61 12.92 3.17
C ASN A 46 -26.50 12.84 4.70
N ARG A 47 -25.70 11.91 5.24
CA ARG A 47 -25.53 11.76 6.69
C ARG A 47 -24.38 12.61 7.19
N VAL A 48 -24.61 13.29 8.30
CA VAL A 48 -23.55 13.99 9.04
C VAL A 48 -22.65 12.95 9.70
N LEU A 49 -21.35 13.03 9.43
CA LEU A 49 -20.40 12.16 10.12
C LEU A 49 -20.25 12.62 11.58
N PRO A 50 -20.31 11.68 12.55
CA PRO A 50 -19.87 11.96 13.91
C PRO A 50 -18.42 12.49 13.93
N GLU A 51 -18.09 13.29 14.93
CA GLU A 51 -16.80 14.00 14.95
C GLU A 51 -15.59 13.06 14.96
N GLU A 52 -15.69 11.91 15.63
CA GLU A 52 -14.67 10.88 15.66
C GLU A 52 -14.36 10.33 14.26
N TYR A 53 -15.38 9.99 13.46
CA TYR A 53 -15.21 9.50 12.09
C TYR A 53 -14.72 10.58 11.13
N ARG A 54 -15.20 11.82 11.32
CA ARG A 54 -14.73 12.98 10.57
C ARG A 54 -13.22 13.20 10.78
N LYS A 55 -12.75 13.05 12.03
CA LYS A 55 -11.34 13.14 12.38
C LYS A 55 -10.51 12.03 11.73
N ILE A 56 -11.00 10.78 11.74
CA ILE A 56 -10.38 9.64 11.07
C ILE A 56 -10.25 9.92 9.56
N CYS A 57 -11.35 10.31 8.91
CA CYS A 57 -11.36 10.59 7.48
C CYS A 57 -10.37 11.68 7.08
N ARG A 58 -10.31 12.77 7.85
CA ARG A 58 -9.42 13.90 7.60
C ARG A 58 -7.95 13.52 7.74
N ILE A 59 -7.60 12.81 8.81
CA ILE A 59 -6.24 12.32 9.05
C ILE A 59 -5.85 11.31 7.97
N GLY A 60 -6.74 10.37 7.63
CA GLY A 60 -6.50 9.38 6.59
C GLY A 60 -6.23 10.01 5.23
N ALA A 61 -6.99 11.05 4.85
CA ALA A 61 -6.76 11.79 3.61
C ALA A 61 -5.38 12.48 3.57
N TYR A 62 -4.93 13.05 4.68
CA TYR A 62 -3.62 13.71 4.75
C TYR A 62 -2.47 12.72 4.75
N ILE A 63 -2.59 11.61 5.49
CA ILE A 63 -1.60 10.53 5.48
C ILE A 63 -1.45 9.96 4.07
N ALA A 64 -2.56 9.75 3.37
CA ALA A 64 -2.54 9.25 2.00
C ALA A 64 -1.75 10.17 1.06
N LEU A 65 -2.02 11.48 1.11
CA LEU A 65 -1.32 12.46 0.27
C LEU A 65 0.18 12.52 0.60
N VAL A 66 0.52 12.64 1.88
CA VAL A 66 1.93 12.73 2.33
C VAL A 66 2.69 11.45 1.98
N GLY A 67 2.10 10.27 2.23
CA GLY A 67 2.71 8.99 1.90
C GLY A 67 2.98 8.84 0.40
N LEU A 68 2.04 9.25 -0.47
CA LEU A 68 2.23 9.22 -1.92
C LEU A 68 3.34 10.17 -2.40
N VAL A 69 3.37 11.39 -1.87
CA VAL A 69 4.40 12.38 -2.24
C VAL A 69 5.79 11.89 -1.82
N LEU A 70 5.94 11.45 -0.57
CA LEU A 70 7.21 10.96 -0.07
C LEU A 70 7.64 9.67 -0.78
N GLY A 71 6.74 8.69 -0.94
CA GLY A 71 7.04 7.46 -1.67
C GLY A 71 7.46 7.74 -3.11
N SER A 72 6.77 8.67 -3.80
CA SER A 72 7.16 9.07 -5.15
C SER A 72 8.54 9.72 -5.19
N ALA A 73 8.89 10.53 -4.19
CA ALA A 73 10.21 11.15 -4.09
C ALA A 73 11.32 10.09 -3.93
N PHE A 74 11.11 9.08 -3.08
CA PHE A 74 12.04 7.95 -2.93
C PHE A 74 12.20 7.16 -4.23
N LEU A 75 11.08 6.86 -4.92
CA LEU A 75 11.12 6.13 -6.18
C LEU A 75 11.86 6.92 -7.27
N ILE A 76 11.60 8.22 -7.40
CA ILE A 76 12.27 9.09 -8.37
C ILE A 76 13.76 9.20 -8.03
N GLY A 77 14.12 9.34 -6.75
CA GLY A 77 15.51 9.38 -6.28
C GLY A 77 16.30 8.11 -6.58
N HIS A 78 15.62 6.94 -6.62
CA HIS A 78 16.24 5.66 -6.96
C HIS A 78 16.51 5.51 -8.48
N LEU A 79 15.88 6.32 -9.32
CA LEU A 79 16.15 6.29 -10.77
C LEU A 79 17.58 6.77 -11.05
N GLY A 80 18.36 5.99 -11.78
CA GLY A 80 19.72 6.38 -12.15
C GLY A 80 19.81 7.74 -12.90
N ARG A 81 18.67 8.21 -13.44
CA ARG A 81 18.50 9.51 -14.10
C ARG A 81 17.13 10.09 -13.71
N PRO A 82 16.98 10.66 -12.51
CA PRO A 82 15.71 11.17 -11.99
C PRO A 82 15.08 12.25 -12.87
N GLU A 83 15.89 13.03 -13.59
CA GLU A 83 15.42 14.04 -14.54
C GLU A 83 14.64 13.49 -15.73
N ARG A 84 14.68 12.16 -15.93
CA ARG A 84 13.95 11.50 -17.04
C ARG A 84 12.70 10.75 -16.59
N PHE A 85 12.29 10.87 -15.32
CA PHE A 85 11.12 10.14 -14.80
C PHE A 85 9.85 10.40 -15.60
N PHE A 86 9.69 11.62 -16.13
CA PHE A 86 8.53 11.99 -16.93
C PHE A 86 8.43 11.25 -18.28
N THR A 87 9.53 10.63 -18.76
CA THR A 87 9.49 9.82 -19.97
C THR A 87 8.57 8.60 -19.84
N LEU A 88 8.31 8.14 -18.61
CA LEU A 88 7.36 7.06 -18.32
C LEU A 88 5.92 7.40 -18.73
N PHE A 89 5.59 8.68 -18.80
CA PHE A 89 4.24 9.13 -19.12
C PHE A 89 3.99 9.27 -20.63
N TYR A 90 4.95 9.68 -21.42
CA TYR A 90 4.73 9.84 -22.86
C TYR A 90 5.39 8.76 -23.74
N ARG A 91 6.30 7.95 -23.20
CA ARG A 91 6.78 6.73 -23.86
C ARG A 91 6.07 5.50 -23.29
N PHE A 92 4.73 5.54 -23.36
CA PHE A 92 3.92 4.46 -22.80
C PHE A 92 4.07 3.19 -23.63
N GLN A 93 4.54 2.11 -23.00
CA GLN A 93 4.56 0.77 -23.58
C GLN A 93 3.53 -0.11 -22.86
N VAL A 94 2.57 -0.65 -23.59
CA VAL A 94 1.48 -1.48 -23.05
C VAL A 94 2.02 -2.72 -22.31
N THR A 95 3.16 -3.25 -22.75
CA THR A 95 3.84 -4.42 -22.15
C THR A 95 4.65 -4.09 -20.91
N SER A 96 4.87 -2.81 -20.60
CA SER A 96 5.66 -2.37 -19.45
C SER A 96 4.79 -2.23 -18.21
N VAL A 97 4.98 -3.13 -17.25
CA VAL A 97 4.33 -3.07 -15.93
C VAL A 97 4.66 -1.76 -15.21
N LEU A 98 5.89 -1.25 -15.36
CA LEU A 98 6.33 0.00 -14.76
C LEU A 98 5.57 1.22 -15.31
N ALA A 99 5.28 1.24 -16.62
CA ALA A 99 4.51 2.31 -17.23
C ALA A 99 3.08 2.36 -16.68
N TRP A 100 2.42 1.21 -16.53
CA TRP A 100 1.10 1.12 -15.89
C TRP A 100 1.13 1.62 -14.45
N GLY A 101 2.15 1.24 -13.69
CA GLY A 101 2.32 1.69 -12.29
C GLY A 101 2.44 3.21 -12.18
N ALA A 102 3.18 3.85 -13.09
CA ALA A 102 3.35 5.31 -13.11
C ALA A 102 2.00 6.03 -13.34
N TRP A 103 1.19 5.57 -14.29
CA TRP A 103 -0.13 6.16 -14.58
C TRP A 103 -1.13 5.93 -13.45
N ILE A 104 -1.18 4.71 -12.87
CA ILE A 104 -2.05 4.40 -11.73
C ILE A 104 -1.67 5.27 -10.53
N LYS A 105 -0.37 5.40 -10.24
CA LYS A 105 0.15 6.22 -9.14
C LYS A 105 -0.16 7.70 -9.35
N LEU A 106 -0.01 8.21 -10.57
CA LEU A 106 -0.39 9.58 -10.92
C LEU A 106 -1.87 9.82 -10.71
N GLY A 107 -2.73 8.94 -11.23
CA GLY A 107 -4.18 9.02 -11.04
C GLY A 107 -4.54 9.02 -9.55
N PHE A 108 -3.99 8.09 -8.77
CA PHE A 108 -4.23 8.08 -7.33
C PHE A 108 -3.77 9.36 -6.64
N THR A 109 -2.61 9.90 -7.01
CA THR A 109 -2.09 11.15 -6.43
C THR A 109 -3.02 12.33 -6.69
N ILE A 110 -3.57 12.44 -7.90
CA ILE A 110 -4.55 13.49 -8.25
C ILE A 110 -5.81 13.38 -7.38
N PHE A 111 -6.38 12.17 -7.26
CA PHE A 111 -7.57 11.96 -6.44
C PHE A 111 -7.30 12.12 -4.94
N ALA A 112 -6.14 11.68 -4.45
CA ALA A 112 -5.74 11.86 -3.06
C ALA A 112 -5.55 13.34 -2.71
N LEU A 113 -4.93 14.13 -3.60
CA LEU A 113 -4.81 15.57 -3.44
C LEU A 113 -6.18 16.25 -3.41
N TRP A 114 -7.05 15.93 -4.36
CA TRP A 114 -8.40 16.49 -4.40
C TRP A 114 -9.19 16.12 -3.15
N TYR A 115 -9.13 14.87 -2.72
CA TYR A 115 -9.78 14.38 -1.52
C TYR A 115 -9.26 15.06 -0.25
N ALA A 116 -7.94 15.26 -0.13
CA ALA A 116 -7.33 15.97 0.97
C ALA A 116 -7.77 17.45 1.02
N LEU A 117 -7.86 18.12 -0.14
CA LEU A 117 -8.35 19.50 -0.27
C LEU A 117 -9.83 19.62 0.15
N LEU A 118 -10.67 18.66 -0.22
CA LEU A 118 -12.08 18.62 0.19
C LEU A 118 -12.23 18.43 1.72
N TRP A 119 -11.33 17.68 2.35
CA TRP A 119 -11.31 17.53 3.81
C TRP A 119 -10.66 18.71 4.52
N TRP A 120 -9.80 19.46 3.83
CA TRP A 120 -9.25 20.70 4.39
C TRP A 120 -10.28 21.81 4.42
N ARG A 121 -11.00 22.01 3.32
CA ARG A 121 -12.08 23.01 3.22
C ARG A 121 -13.26 22.68 4.13
N ASP A 122 -13.58 21.40 4.24
CA ASP A 122 -14.61 20.81 5.10
C ASP A 122 -15.99 21.50 5.03
N ARG A 123 -16.41 21.91 3.85
CA ARG A 123 -17.68 22.56 3.60
C ARG A 123 -18.82 21.55 3.58
N PRO A 124 -19.98 21.82 4.24
CA PRO A 124 -21.12 20.90 4.25
C PRO A 124 -21.64 20.55 2.85
N GLY A 125 -21.67 21.52 1.92
CA GLY A 125 -22.12 21.32 0.54
C GLY A 125 -21.22 20.38 -0.31
N GLU A 126 -20.02 20.09 0.14
CA GLU A 126 -19.06 19.22 -0.58
C GLU A 126 -19.18 17.73 -0.19
N ALA A 127 -20.15 17.34 0.62
CA ALA A 127 -20.30 15.98 1.13
C ALA A 127 -20.46 14.93 0.01
N ARG A 128 -21.20 15.26 -1.06
CA ARG A 128 -21.37 14.39 -2.24
C ARG A 128 -20.07 14.30 -3.05
N MET A 129 -19.37 15.42 -3.21
CA MET A 129 -18.09 15.44 -3.93
C MET A 129 -17.02 14.60 -3.20
N ARG A 130 -16.95 14.71 -1.86
CA ARG A 130 -16.06 13.86 -1.04
C ARG A 130 -16.36 12.37 -1.22
N LEU A 131 -17.63 12.00 -1.34
CA LEU A 131 -18.00 10.62 -1.62
C LEU A 131 -17.51 10.17 -3.00
N VAL A 132 -17.82 10.94 -4.06
CA VAL A 132 -17.46 10.59 -5.44
C VAL A 132 -15.93 10.49 -5.58
N VAL A 133 -15.21 11.52 -5.14
CA VAL A 133 -13.74 11.55 -5.21
C VAL A 133 -13.11 10.42 -4.36
N GLY A 134 -13.70 10.12 -3.20
CA GLY A 134 -13.29 9.01 -2.35
C GLY A 134 -13.49 7.65 -3.04
N VAL A 135 -14.64 7.41 -3.67
CA VAL A 135 -14.93 6.16 -4.38
C VAL A 135 -14.01 5.99 -5.58
N VAL A 136 -13.90 7.00 -6.46
CA VAL A 136 -13.01 6.92 -7.64
C VAL A 136 -11.55 6.77 -7.21
N GLY A 137 -11.10 7.56 -6.21
CA GLY A 137 -9.76 7.44 -5.65
C GLY A 137 -9.49 6.05 -5.05
N SER A 138 -10.51 5.39 -4.46
CA SER A 138 -10.37 4.02 -3.93
C SER A 138 -10.11 3.00 -5.03
N VAL A 139 -10.66 3.18 -6.23
CA VAL A 139 -10.36 2.32 -7.38
C VAL A 139 -8.87 2.44 -7.74
N PHE A 140 -8.34 3.66 -7.82
CA PHE A 140 -6.91 3.88 -8.06
C PHE A 140 -6.03 3.37 -6.92
N ALA A 141 -6.46 3.53 -5.65
CA ALA A 141 -5.76 3.02 -4.48
C ALA A 141 -5.64 1.48 -4.52
N LEU A 142 -6.75 0.78 -4.81
CA LEU A 142 -6.75 -0.68 -4.97
C LEU A 142 -5.91 -1.10 -6.17
N ALA A 143 -6.03 -0.44 -7.31
CA ALA A 143 -5.22 -0.71 -8.49
C ALA A 143 -3.72 -0.56 -8.19
N LEU A 144 -3.32 0.47 -7.42
CA LEU A 144 -1.93 0.66 -7.00
C LEU A 144 -1.47 -0.42 -6.03
N GLY A 145 -2.32 -0.84 -5.08
CA GLY A 145 -2.04 -1.95 -4.18
C GLY A 145 -1.85 -3.27 -4.94
N MET A 146 -2.71 -3.56 -5.92
CA MET A 146 -2.58 -4.73 -6.80
C MET A 146 -1.31 -4.65 -7.65
N TYR A 147 -1.02 -3.49 -8.21
CA TYR A 147 0.20 -3.25 -8.99
C TYR A 147 1.47 -3.61 -8.19
N HIS A 148 1.58 -3.18 -6.93
CA HIS A 148 2.72 -3.51 -6.07
C HIS A 148 2.84 -5.03 -5.79
N GLY A 149 1.72 -5.73 -5.68
CA GLY A 149 1.69 -7.18 -5.60
C GLY A 149 2.18 -7.84 -6.89
N ILE A 150 1.62 -7.44 -8.02
CA ILE A 150 1.95 -7.98 -9.35
C ILE A 150 3.41 -7.68 -9.71
N LEU A 151 3.92 -6.49 -9.40
CA LEU A 151 5.30 -6.12 -9.68
C LEU A 151 6.31 -7.12 -9.08
N ARG A 152 6.05 -7.59 -7.87
CA ARG A 152 6.88 -8.61 -7.22
C ARG A 152 6.80 -9.96 -7.92
N THR A 153 5.62 -10.37 -8.37
CA THR A 153 5.45 -11.67 -9.05
C THR A 153 6.08 -11.70 -10.44
N VAL A 154 6.08 -10.58 -11.15
CA VAL A 154 6.68 -10.47 -12.50
C VAL A 154 8.20 -10.55 -12.45
N LEU A 155 8.82 -10.08 -11.38
CA LEU A 155 10.29 -9.99 -11.27
C LEU A 155 11.00 -11.34 -11.13
N LYS A 156 10.31 -12.45 -10.91
CA LYS A 156 10.85 -13.83 -10.81
C LYS A 156 12.20 -13.97 -10.05
N ALA A 157 12.58 -12.95 -9.31
CA ALA A 157 13.88 -12.88 -8.62
C ALA A 157 13.92 -13.78 -7.38
N SER A 158 12.76 -14.19 -6.86
CA SER A 158 12.66 -15.07 -5.70
C SER A 158 11.39 -15.92 -5.81
N ALA A 159 11.51 -17.21 -5.45
CA ALA A 159 10.37 -18.12 -5.37
C ALA A 159 9.31 -17.64 -4.35
N LEU A 160 9.71 -16.87 -3.35
CA LEU A 160 8.79 -16.25 -2.38
C LEU A 160 7.81 -15.27 -3.05
N TRP A 161 8.22 -14.61 -4.13
CA TRP A 161 7.40 -13.61 -4.81
C TRP A 161 6.45 -14.22 -5.86
N ASN A 162 6.73 -15.43 -6.30
CA ASN A 162 5.92 -16.13 -7.30
C ASN A 162 4.66 -16.82 -6.73
N ALA A 163 4.45 -16.77 -5.42
CA ALA A 163 3.28 -17.36 -4.79
C ALA A 163 2.01 -16.54 -5.11
N GLY A 164 0.93 -17.22 -5.54
CA GLY A 164 -0.33 -16.60 -5.91
C GLY A 164 -0.91 -15.63 -4.88
N PRO A 165 -0.90 -15.93 -3.57
CA PRO A 165 -1.44 -15.05 -2.54
C PRO A 165 -0.67 -13.76 -2.31
N THR A 166 0.55 -13.58 -2.87
CA THR A 166 1.41 -12.41 -2.61
C THR A 166 0.72 -11.07 -2.84
N THR A 167 -0.14 -10.97 -3.85
CA THR A 167 -0.88 -9.74 -4.13
C THR A 167 -1.91 -9.44 -3.04
N VAL A 168 -2.62 -10.46 -2.56
CA VAL A 168 -3.63 -10.31 -1.50
C VAL A 168 -2.97 -9.94 -0.17
N VAL A 169 -1.87 -10.63 0.19
CA VAL A 169 -1.02 -10.29 1.35
C VAL A 169 -0.60 -8.82 1.31
N SER A 170 -0.23 -8.31 0.12
CA SER A 170 0.18 -6.92 -0.03
C SER A 170 -0.94 -5.93 0.22
N ILE A 171 -2.11 -6.16 -0.37
CA ILE A 171 -3.26 -5.26 -0.22
C ILE A 171 -3.72 -5.22 1.25
N LEU A 172 -3.83 -6.39 1.90
CA LEU A 172 -4.22 -6.46 3.30
C LEU A 172 -3.16 -5.83 4.22
N GLY A 173 -1.86 -6.07 3.95
CA GLY A 173 -0.77 -5.41 4.66
C GLY A 173 -0.83 -3.88 4.51
N PHE A 174 -1.16 -3.37 3.33
CA PHE A 174 -1.36 -1.94 3.09
C PHE A 174 -2.56 -1.38 3.87
N VAL A 175 -3.67 -2.11 3.91
CA VAL A 175 -4.84 -1.72 4.71
C VAL A 175 -4.47 -1.65 6.20
N LEU A 176 -3.76 -2.66 6.71
CA LEU A 176 -3.33 -2.70 8.12
C LEU A 176 -2.39 -1.54 8.46
N THR A 177 -1.35 -1.31 7.66
CA THR A 177 -0.40 -0.21 7.91
C THR A 177 -1.08 1.15 7.85
N GLY A 178 -2.04 1.33 6.94
CA GLY A 178 -2.82 2.57 6.85
C GLY A 178 -3.71 2.80 8.07
N ILE A 179 -4.44 1.78 8.53
CA ILE A 179 -5.26 1.86 9.75
C ILE A 179 -4.38 2.14 10.97
N ALA A 180 -3.27 1.42 11.10
CA ALA A 180 -2.31 1.60 12.19
C ALA A 180 -1.75 3.03 12.21
N ALA A 181 -1.35 3.57 11.07
CA ALA A 181 -0.83 4.94 10.96
C ALA A 181 -1.87 6.00 11.35
N VAL A 182 -3.11 5.88 10.87
CA VAL A 182 -4.21 6.78 11.25
C VAL A 182 -4.44 6.72 12.75
N THR A 183 -4.51 5.51 13.31
CA THR A 183 -4.72 5.27 14.75
C THR A 183 -3.58 5.85 15.58
N LEU A 184 -2.33 5.65 15.15
CA LEU A 184 -1.14 6.19 15.81
C LEU A 184 -1.16 7.72 15.84
N VAL A 185 -1.45 8.38 14.71
CA VAL A 185 -1.53 9.85 14.65
C VAL A 185 -2.63 10.38 15.57
N ILE A 186 -3.78 9.70 15.65
CA ILE A 186 -4.85 10.07 16.58
C ILE A 186 -4.38 9.89 18.03
N ALA A 187 -3.70 8.78 18.35
CA ALA A 187 -3.20 8.49 19.69
C ALA A 187 -2.12 9.50 20.15
N LEU A 188 -1.19 9.88 19.26
CA LEU A 188 -0.15 10.88 19.55
C LEU A 188 -0.72 12.28 19.76
N ARG A 189 -1.80 12.60 19.05
CA ARG A 189 -2.49 13.90 19.19
C ARG A 189 -3.53 13.90 20.33
N ARG A 190 -3.38 13.03 21.34
CA ARG A 190 -4.30 12.85 22.48
C ARG A 190 -4.79 14.21 23.03
N ARG A 191 -6.01 14.60 22.70
CA ARG A 191 -6.75 15.67 23.35
C ARG A 191 -8.22 15.28 23.38
N GLY A 192 -8.68 14.77 24.54
CA GLY A 192 -10.09 14.55 24.86
C GLY A 192 -10.70 13.24 24.37
N ASP A 193 -11.96 13.04 24.75
CA ASP A 193 -12.77 11.83 24.55
C ASP A 193 -12.97 11.44 23.06
N VAL A 194 -12.94 12.43 22.17
CA VAL A 194 -13.09 12.20 20.71
C VAL A 194 -11.95 11.32 20.15
N ALA A 195 -10.72 11.45 20.69
CA ALA A 195 -9.61 10.62 20.24
C ALA A 195 -9.81 9.16 20.65
N LEU A 196 -10.25 8.90 21.86
CA LEU A 196 -10.56 7.55 22.35
C LEU A 196 -11.71 6.93 21.54
N LYS A 197 -12.81 7.66 21.33
CA LYS A 197 -13.93 7.21 20.51
C LYS A 197 -13.50 6.87 19.07
N ALA A 198 -12.60 7.66 18.47
CA ALA A 198 -12.08 7.42 17.15
C ALA A 198 -11.26 6.11 17.08
N ILE A 199 -10.40 5.85 18.08
CA ILE A 199 -9.62 4.58 18.18
C ILE A 199 -10.57 3.39 18.36
N LEU A 200 -11.55 3.51 19.24
CA LEU A 200 -12.53 2.46 19.48
C LEU A 200 -13.42 2.19 18.26
N ALA A 201 -13.70 3.20 17.45
CA ALA A 201 -14.51 3.09 16.24
C ALA A 201 -13.86 2.19 15.16
N VAL A 202 -12.55 2.21 15.03
CA VAL A 202 -11.82 1.41 14.04
C VAL A 202 -11.37 0.03 14.53
N ARG A 203 -11.50 -0.28 15.83
CA ARG A 203 -10.98 -1.50 16.44
C ARG A 203 -11.44 -2.79 15.77
N TRP A 204 -12.73 -2.87 15.40
CA TRP A 204 -13.30 -4.06 14.77
C TRP A 204 -12.81 -4.24 13.33
N ILE A 205 -12.70 -3.14 12.58
CA ILE A 205 -12.16 -3.15 11.22
C ILE A 205 -10.70 -3.59 11.26
N PHE A 206 -9.93 -3.06 12.23
CA PHE A 206 -8.53 -3.41 12.41
C PHE A 206 -8.36 -4.88 12.83
N GLY A 207 -9.16 -5.36 13.80
CA GLY A 207 -9.14 -6.76 14.22
C GLY A 207 -9.49 -7.72 13.09
N LEU A 208 -10.53 -7.41 12.30
CA LEU A 208 -10.91 -8.22 11.14
C LEU A 208 -9.80 -8.23 10.07
N ALA A 209 -9.17 -7.10 9.82
CA ALA A 209 -8.05 -6.99 8.88
C ALA A 209 -6.84 -7.82 9.34
N ILE A 210 -6.53 -7.85 10.64
CA ILE A 210 -5.47 -8.71 11.22
C ILE A 210 -5.79 -10.18 10.97
N ILE A 211 -7.01 -10.61 11.27
CA ILE A 211 -7.43 -12.01 11.05
C ILE A 211 -7.32 -12.39 9.57
N ALA A 212 -7.80 -11.52 8.68
CA ALA A 212 -7.70 -11.74 7.23
C ALA A 212 -6.24 -11.80 6.76
N GLN A 213 -5.37 -10.94 7.29
CA GLN A 213 -3.94 -10.94 6.98
C GLN A 213 -3.27 -12.24 7.45
N LEU A 214 -3.52 -12.67 8.68
CA LEU A 214 -2.98 -13.93 9.22
C LEU A 214 -3.42 -15.12 8.37
N PHE A 215 -4.70 -15.20 8.04
CA PHE A 215 -5.23 -16.25 7.17
C PHE A 215 -4.53 -16.25 5.80
N THR A 216 -4.34 -15.09 5.19
CA THR A 216 -3.72 -14.97 3.88
C THR A 216 -2.22 -15.30 3.93
N VAL A 217 -1.52 -14.95 5.02
CA VAL A 217 -0.11 -15.33 5.24
C VAL A 217 0.01 -16.85 5.41
N LEU A 218 -0.90 -17.49 6.16
CA LEU A 218 -0.93 -18.95 6.29
C LEU A 218 -1.18 -19.62 4.95
N LEU A 219 -2.12 -19.11 4.15
CA LEU A 219 -2.38 -19.60 2.80
C LEU A 219 -1.15 -19.42 1.89
N TRP A 220 -0.47 -18.29 1.97
CA TRP A 220 0.78 -18.05 1.24
C TRP A 220 1.88 -19.05 1.65
N LEU A 221 2.08 -19.27 2.94
CA LEU A 221 3.02 -20.29 3.42
C LEU A 221 2.63 -21.69 2.92
N PHE A 222 1.35 -22.05 2.97
CA PHE A 222 0.87 -23.32 2.44
C PHE A 222 1.20 -23.49 0.95
N THR A 223 1.01 -22.43 0.13
CA THR A 223 1.37 -22.48 -1.29
C THR A 223 2.88 -22.62 -1.52
N LEU A 224 3.72 -22.08 -0.66
CA LEU A 224 5.18 -22.28 -0.71
C LEU A 224 5.56 -23.74 -0.38
N TYR A 225 4.94 -24.32 0.66
CA TYR A 225 5.20 -25.70 1.07
C TYR A 225 4.71 -26.75 0.08
N THR A 226 3.62 -26.47 -0.62
CA THR A 226 3.06 -27.36 -1.65
C THR A 226 3.67 -27.12 -3.05
N GLY A 227 4.41 -26.04 -3.20
CA GLY A 227 5.02 -25.60 -4.46
C GLY A 227 6.25 -26.43 -4.89
N PRO A 228 6.94 -25.98 -5.95
CA PRO A 228 8.18 -26.56 -6.45
C PRO A 228 9.30 -26.56 -5.39
N HIS A 229 10.35 -27.32 -5.65
CA HIS A 229 11.49 -27.48 -4.73
C HIS A 229 12.09 -26.14 -4.28
N ASP A 230 12.23 -25.17 -5.20
CA ASP A 230 12.77 -23.84 -4.92
C ASP A 230 11.87 -23.04 -3.97
N ALA A 231 10.54 -23.19 -4.07
CA ALA A 231 9.59 -22.55 -3.16
C ALA A 231 9.69 -23.13 -1.74
N LYS A 232 9.82 -24.46 -1.63
CA LYS A 232 10.01 -25.15 -0.34
C LYS A 232 11.33 -24.74 0.32
N ALA A 233 12.42 -24.69 -0.44
CA ALA A 233 13.72 -24.26 0.07
C ALA A 233 13.65 -22.80 0.57
N ALA A 234 13.00 -21.92 -0.19
CA ALA A 234 12.79 -20.52 0.22
C ALA A 234 11.94 -20.40 1.50
N ALA A 235 10.89 -21.22 1.65
CA ALA A 235 10.07 -21.26 2.86
C ALA A 235 10.89 -21.72 4.08
N GLN A 236 11.74 -22.74 3.94
CA GLN A 236 12.62 -23.22 5.01
C GLN A 236 13.60 -22.13 5.43
N VAL A 237 14.28 -21.47 4.50
CA VAL A 237 15.20 -20.35 4.81
C VAL A 237 14.47 -19.22 5.55
N LEU A 238 13.22 -18.91 5.15
CA LEU A 238 12.43 -17.88 5.82
C LEU A 238 12.10 -18.26 7.27
N MET A 239 11.73 -19.50 7.50
CA MET A 239 11.41 -20.00 8.85
C MET A 239 12.63 -20.16 9.75
N ASP A 240 13.74 -20.65 9.21
CA ASP A 240 14.94 -20.95 9.97
C ASP A 240 15.76 -19.69 10.31
N ARG A 241 15.87 -18.76 9.33
CA ARG A 241 16.72 -17.58 9.49
C ARG A 241 15.97 -16.33 9.92
N PHE A 242 14.68 -16.23 9.61
CA PHE A 242 13.92 -15.00 9.83
C PHE A 242 12.57 -15.22 10.55
N PRO A 243 12.49 -16.08 11.59
CA PRO A 243 11.23 -16.37 12.25
C PRO A 243 10.59 -15.12 12.87
N LEU A 244 11.40 -14.25 13.49
CA LEU A 244 10.93 -13.01 14.09
C LEU A 244 10.39 -12.02 13.06
N LEU A 245 11.02 -11.90 11.87
CA LEU A 245 10.54 -11.04 10.80
C LEU A 245 9.28 -11.59 10.14
N LEU A 246 9.18 -12.93 9.99
CA LEU A 246 8.00 -13.56 9.44
C LEU A 246 6.79 -13.36 10.36
N TRP A 247 6.91 -13.74 11.61
CA TRP A 247 5.81 -13.67 12.56
C TRP A 247 5.58 -12.25 13.09
N GLY A 248 6.62 -11.48 13.31
CA GLY A 248 6.53 -10.06 13.68
C GLY A 248 5.94 -9.20 12.56
N GLY A 249 6.33 -9.43 11.31
CA GLY A 249 5.75 -8.72 10.16
C GLY A 249 4.36 -9.21 9.75
N ALA A 250 3.93 -10.39 10.21
CA ALA A 250 2.57 -10.89 9.97
C ALA A 250 1.57 -10.44 11.04
N ILE A 251 2.05 -10.19 12.27
CA ILE A 251 1.23 -9.87 13.45
C ILE A 251 1.32 -8.39 13.83
N GLY A 252 2.48 -7.75 13.56
CA GLY A 252 2.77 -6.35 13.88
C GLY A 252 2.56 -5.44 12.73
#